data_8ec5b494061e7b685eae208703a7bb11
#
_entry.id   8ec5b494061e7b685eae208703a7bb11
#
_cell.length_a   1.000
_cell.length_b   1.000
_cell.length_c   1.000
_cell.angle_alpha   90.00
_cell.angle_beta   90.00
_cell.angle_gamma   90.00
#
_symmetry.space_group_name_H-M   'P 1'
#
loop_
_entity.id
_entity.type
_entity.pdbx_description
1 polymer ?
#
loop_
_entity_poly.entity_id
_entity_poly.type
_entity_poly.pdbx_seq_one_letter_code
_entity_poly.pdbx_strand_id
1 'polypeptide(L)'
;MNIKLYSIAAIFFATTHTLFAQQEQDSTYRNIEVVKITKVLPKSQNKQNLETKQSDLLNHDAGKFLNSIPEINGIKKAGNYATDPVLRGFKYEQLNIVIDGAAHAVNACPSRMDPAVSQVNMNMVQEAEIYKGPYHFRYGNSFGGTINFVTLAPEFTENLKLGGRISSGYESNGNVFRNELFSQLSHQKIVWDLFGSYQKGDRYKDGNGDEVRSAFLRYNMGTKGNFKWNDQNVTTLQINTNQGRDVEFAALNMDLIYDKTWMFQLKHLAEFNQKYLKHLDFNSYYSFVDHSMGTPDRKMVSDVQSTTYGARLESKFAFGKNTFYTGLDYKHEGAENIRMIMPAMMPMRDGTSWQDSSIDQIGWFNEYQMNFKNSKLVASLRLDYNKGDAKALSNLFKTLYGDGK
;
A
#
# COMPACT_ATOMS: atom_id res chain seq x y z
N MET A 1 -46.13 -33.22 -22.97
CA MET A 1 -44.81 -33.67 -22.50
C MET A 1 -44.28 -32.67 -21.47
N ASN A 2 -44.90 -32.65 -20.26
CA ASN A 2 -44.62 -31.68 -19.19
C ASN A 2 -44.87 -32.34 -17.84
N ILE A 3 -44.03 -33.29 -17.40
CA ILE A 3 -44.15 -33.97 -16.10
C ILE A 3 -42.76 -34.23 -15.46
N LYS A 4 -41.75 -33.46 -15.73
CA LYS A 4 -40.44 -33.66 -15.09
C LYS A 4 -39.88 -32.46 -14.31
N LEU A 5 -40.57 -31.33 -14.23
CA LEU A 5 -40.07 -30.17 -13.48
C LEU A 5 -40.67 -30.04 -12.04
N TYR A 6 -41.73 -30.75 -11.73
CA TYR A 6 -42.38 -30.66 -10.39
C TYR A 6 -41.84 -31.65 -9.37
N SER A 7 -41.06 -32.63 -9.79
CA SER A 7 -40.51 -33.65 -8.87
C SER A 7 -39.23 -33.19 -8.16
N ILE A 8 -38.52 -32.19 -8.68
CA ILE A 8 -37.29 -31.66 -8.05
C ILE A 8 -37.62 -30.57 -7.02
N ALA A 9 -38.70 -29.82 -7.23
CA ALA A 9 -39.15 -28.81 -6.25
C ALA A 9 -39.78 -29.44 -4.98
N ALA A 10 -40.36 -30.63 -5.07
CA ALA A 10 -40.98 -31.32 -3.93
C ALA A 10 -39.93 -31.97 -2.98
N ILE A 11 -38.73 -32.27 -3.44
CA ILE A 11 -37.65 -32.84 -2.60
C ILE A 11 -36.96 -31.76 -1.77
N PHE A 12 -36.95 -30.49 -2.23
CA PHE A 12 -36.36 -29.39 -1.47
C PHE A 12 -37.27 -28.80 -0.38
N PHE A 13 -38.57 -29.06 -0.43
CA PHE A 13 -39.54 -28.59 0.57
C PHE A 13 -39.84 -29.58 1.71
N ALA A 14 -39.39 -30.83 1.57
CA ALA A 14 -39.66 -31.89 2.58
C ALA A 14 -38.58 -32.01 3.67
N THR A 15 -37.47 -31.23 3.61
CA THR A 15 -36.39 -31.33 4.58
C THR A 15 -36.31 -30.20 5.60
N THR A 16 -37.32 -29.32 5.67
CA THR A 16 -37.31 -28.15 6.56
C THR A 16 -38.15 -28.26 7.83
N HIS A 17 -38.67 -29.42 8.19
CA HIS A 17 -39.47 -29.58 9.40
C HIS A 17 -38.95 -30.67 10.33
N THR A 18 -37.74 -30.57 10.84
CA THR A 18 -37.37 -31.17 12.13
C THR A 18 -36.35 -30.31 12.84
N LEU A 19 -36.77 -29.10 13.24
CA LEU A 19 -36.12 -28.42 14.35
C LEU A 19 -36.71 -28.96 15.65
N PHE A 20 -36.15 -30.05 16.17
CA PHE A 20 -36.34 -30.41 17.55
C PHE A 20 -35.66 -29.34 18.41
N ALA A 21 -36.45 -28.66 19.23
CA ALA A 21 -35.94 -27.89 20.34
C ALA A 21 -35.04 -28.79 21.18
N GLN A 22 -33.75 -28.47 21.25
CA GLN A 22 -32.88 -29.09 22.24
C GLN A 22 -33.39 -28.70 23.62
N GLN A 23 -33.80 -29.67 24.38
CA GLN A 23 -34.05 -29.58 25.79
C GLN A 23 -32.79 -29.02 26.47
N GLU A 24 -32.96 -27.98 27.28
CA GLU A 24 -31.89 -27.46 28.16
C GLU A 24 -31.34 -28.61 28.99
N GLN A 25 -30.19 -29.10 28.59
CA GLN A 25 -29.43 -30.01 29.43
C GLN A 25 -28.61 -29.11 30.35
N ASP A 26 -28.92 -29.23 31.62
CA ASP A 26 -28.23 -28.63 32.76
C ASP A 26 -26.73 -28.47 32.51
N SER A 27 -26.28 -27.22 32.39
CA SER A 27 -24.90 -26.92 32.14
C SER A 27 -24.07 -27.23 33.39
N THR A 28 -23.61 -28.45 33.49
CA THR A 28 -22.48 -28.74 34.35
C THR A 28 -21.31 -27.87 33.92
N TYR A 29 -21.00 -26.85 34.69
CA TYR A 29 -19.80 -26.03 34.52
C TYR A 29 -18.59 -26.95 34.49
N ARG A 30 -18.08 -27.26 33.32
CA ARG A 30 -16.73 -27.85 33.23
C ARG A 30 -15.73 -26.76 33.57
N ASN A 31 -15.09 -26.87 34.68
CA ASN A 31 -13.88 -26.10 34.97
C ASN A 31 -12.87 -26.41 33.88
N ILE A 32 -12.78 -25.54 32.87
CA ILE A 32 -11.70 -25.57 31.91
C ILE A 32 -10.49 -25.05 32.65
N GLU A 33 -9.49 -25.89 32.87
CA GLU A 33 -8.20 -25.45 33.40
C GLU A 33 -7.72 -24.27 32.56
N VAL A 34 -7.43 -23.15 33.23
CA VAL A 34 -6.90 -21.97 32.60
C VAL A 34 -5.54 -22.31 31.98
N VAL A 35 -5.50 -22.58 30.70
CA VAL A 35 -4.26 -22.73 29.94
C VAL A 35 -3.58 -21.37 29.90
N LYS A 36 -2.68 -21.13 30.86
CA LYS A 36 -1.88 -19.92 30.92
C LYS A 36 -0.79 -19.99 29.84
N ILE A 37 -1.09 -19.49 28.64
CA ILE A 37 -0.08 -19.32 27.58
C ILE A 37 0.75 -18.09 27.96
N THR A 38 1.85 -18.28 28.65
CA THR A 38 2.87 -17.24 28.86
C THR A 38 3.82 -17.27 27.66
N LYS A 39 3.50 -16.58 26.59
CA LYS A 39 4.50 -16.20 25.59
C LYS A 39 5.18 -14.95 26.09
N VAL A 40 6.45 -15.05 26.48
CA VAL A 40 7.30 -13.86 26.67
C VAL A 40 7.44 -13.24 25.27
N LEU A 41 6.65 -12.21 25.00
CA LEU A 41 6.84 -11.40 23.80
C LEU A 41 8.26 -10.83 23.88
N PRO A 42 9.11 -11.01 22.87
CA PRO A 42 10.42 -10.37 22.86
C PRO A 42 10.21 -8.87 23.05
N LYS A 43 10.96 -8.27 23.95
CA LYS A 43 10.95 -6.81 24.19
C LYS A 43 10.96 -6.09 22.85
N SER A 44 10.05 -5.13 22.70
CA SER A 44 9.91 -4.15 21.64
C SER A 44 10.98 -4.26 20.52
N GLN A 45 10.68 -5.03 19.49
CA GLN A 45 11.55 -5.06 18.31
C GLN A 45 11.37 -3.75 17.57
N ASN A 46 12.47 -3.04 17.27
CA ASN A 46 12.44 -1.84 16.42
C ASN A 46 11.99 -2.16 14.99
N LYS A 47 12.01 -3.42 14.61
CA LYS A 47 11.43 -3.95 13.38
C LYS A 47 10.36 -4.99 13.72
N GLN A 48 9.24 -4.92 13.02
CA GLN A 48 8.14 -5.90 13.08
C GLN A 48 7.74 -6.28 11.67
N ASN A 49 7.55 -7.56 11.43
CA ASN A 49 7.01 -8.07 10.16
C ASN A 49 5.53 -8.43 10.36
N LEU A 50 4.69 -8.04 9.42
CA LEU A 50 3.30 -8.40 9.33
C LEU A 50 3.06 -9.16 8.03
N GLU A 51 2.89 -10.47 8.14
CA GLU A 51 2.60 -11.33 7.01
C GLU A 51 1.15 -11.14 6.53
N THR A 52 0.94 -11.13 5.22
CA THR A 52 -0.37 -11.04 4.60
C THR A 52 -1.11 -12.37 4.73
N LYS A 53 -2.31 -12.34 5.29
CA LYS A 53 -3.21 -13.49 5.38
C LYS A 53 -4.18 -13.48 4.22
N GLN A 54 -4.79 -14.62 3.93
CA GLN A 54 -5.79 -14.73 2.87
C GLN A 54 -6.99 -13.76 3.06
N SER A 55 -7.40 -13.51 4.30
CA SER A 55 -8.44 -12.53 4.64
C SER A 55 -8.07 -11.09 4.28
N ASP A 56 -6.78 -10.76 4.22
CA ASP A 56 -6.32 -9.40 3.96
C ASP A 56 -6.36 -9.06 2.47
N LEU A 57 -6.32 -10.08 1.61
CA LEU A 57 -6.27 -9.91 0.16
C LEU A 57 -7.53 -9.23 -0.39
N LEU A 58 -8.70 -9.49 0.18
CA LEU A 58 -9.96 -8.86 -0.22
C LEU A 58 -10.15 -7.45 0.34
N ASN A 59 -9.35 -7.03 1.32
CA ASN A 59 -9.49 -5.69 1.89
C ASN A 59 -9.08 -4.58 0.92
N HIS A 60 -8.11 -4.86 0.03
CA HIS A 60 -7.55 -3.93 -0.95
C HIS A 60 -7.12 -2.55 -0.39
N ASP A 61 -7.08 -2.40 0.91
CA ASP A 61 -6.66 -1.20 1.62
C ASP A 61 -5.48 -1.55 2.52
N ALA A 62 -4.29 -1.19 2.08
CA ALA A 62 -3.06 -1.49 2.81
C ALA A 62 -3.00 -0.79 4.17
N GLY A 63 -3.63 0.39 4.31
CA GLY A 63 -3.74 1.06 5.60
C GLY A 63 -4.60 0.28 6.59
N LYS A 64 -5.71 -0.31 6.13
CA LYS A 64 -6.56 -1.17 6.97
C LYS A 64 -5.85 -2.46 7.37
N PHE A 65 -5.06 -3.05 6.47
CA PHE A 65 -4.21 -4.20 6.78
C PHE A 65 -3.24 -3.91 7.94
N LEU A 66 -2.62 -2.73 7.93
CA LEU A 66 -1.69 -2.31 8.98
C LEU A 66 -2.36 -2.13 10.35
N ASN A 67 -3.67 -1.88 10.42
CA ASN A 67 -4.40 -1.73 11.69
C ASN A 67 -4.46 -3.02 12.53
N SER A 68 -4.04 -4.16 11.98
CA SER A 68 -3.86 -5.39 12.76
C SER A 68 -2.70 -5.32 13.75
N ILE A 69 -1.84 -4.30 13.66
CA ILE A 69 -0.75 -4.03 14.59
C ILE A 69 -1.23 -3.03 15.65
N PRO A 70 -1.12 -3.34 16.95
CA PRO A 70 -1.63 -2.46 18.03
C PRO A 70 -1.05 -1.05 18.05
N GLU A 71 0.17 -0.86 17.54
CA GLU A 71 0.82 0.45 17.50
C GLU A 71 0.44 1.28 16.25
N ILE A 72 -0.33 0.71 15.32
CA ILE A 72 -0.79 1.41 14.11
C ILE A 72 -2.30 1.60 14.17
N ASN A 73 -2.71 2.85 14.05
CA ASN A 73 -4.10 3.23 13.84
C ASN A 73 -4.27 3.80 12.43
N GLY A 74 -5.49 3.83 11.94
CA GLY A 74 -5.80 4.38 10.62
C GLY A 74 -6.67 5.62 10.69
N ILE A 75 -6.32 6.65 9.93
CA ILE A 75 -7.22 7.77 9.66
C ILE A 75 -8.04 7.41 8.42
N LYS A 76 -9.28 7.00 8.65
CA LYS A 76 -10.19 6.61 7.58
C LYS A 76 -10.73 7.85 6.86
N LYS A 77 -10.47 8.00 5.57
CA LYS A 77 -10.92 9.12 4.74
C LYS A 77 -12.27 8.83 4.07
N ALA A 78 -12.41 7.66 3.47
CA ALA A 78 -13.65 7.20 2.84
C ALA A 78 -14.18 5.92 3.49
N GLY A 79 -15.37 5.52 3.12
CA GLY A 79 -16.03 4.33 3.67
C GLY A 79 -15.18 3.06 3.62
N ASN A 80 -14.59 2.77 2.47
CA ASN A 80 -13.76 1.59 2.22
C ASN A 80 -12.53 1.88 1.36
N TYR A 81 -12.02 3.10 1.44
CA TYR A 81 -10.91 3.58 0.62
C TYR A 81 -10.03 4.51 1.44
N ALA A 82 -8.71 4.47 1.20
CA ALA A 82 -7.74 5.43 1.68
C ALA A 82 -7.67 5.57 3.21
N THR A 83 -7.37 4.47 3.90
CA THR A 83 -6.98 4.52 5.31
C THR A 83 -5.51 4.95 5.41
N ASP A 84 -5.25 6.12 5.99
CA ASP A 84 -3.89 6.64 6.17
C ASP A 84 -3.31 6.15 7.50
N PRO A 85 -2.15 5.46 7.54
CA PRO A 85 -1.63 4.88 8.76
C PRO A 85 -1.07 5.95 9.72
N VAL A 86 -1.25 5.69 11.01
CA VAL A 86 -0.67 6.45 12.11
C VAL A 86 0.11 5.49 12.99
N LEU A 87 1.43 5.54 12.96
CA LEU A 87 2.32 4.70 13.74
C LEU A 87 2.75 5.44 15.01
N ARG A 88 2.27 4.99 16.18
CA ARG A 88 2.65 5.58 17.49
C ARG A 88 2.44 7.10 17.57
N GLY A 89 1.40 7.61 16.90
CA GLY A 89 1.08 9.04 16.81
C GLY A 89 1.71 9.78 15.63
N PHE A 90 2.73 9.22 14.98
CA PHE A 90 3.32 9.78 13.76
C PHE A 90 2.47 9.46 12.54
N LYS A 91 2.30 10.44 11.65
CA LYS A 91 1.43 10.35 10.49
C LYS A 91 1.99 11.16 9.32
N TYR A 92 1.45 10.92 8.13
CA TYR A 92 1.72 11.67 6.92
C TYR A 92 3.21 11.60 6.52
N GLU A 93 3.84 12.72 6.24
CA GLU A 93 5.24 12.85 5.86
C GLU A 93 6.20 12.48 7.00
N GLN A 94 5.69 12.26 8.20
CA GLN A 94 6.47 11.72 9.32
C GLN A 94 6.73 10.22 9.18
N LEU A 95 6.00 9.53 8.29
CA LEU A 95 6.20 8.14 7.95
C LEU A 95 6.73 8.02 6.51
N ASN A 96 7.69 7.12 6.33
CA ASN A 96 8.16 6.74 5.01
C ASN A 96 7.46 5.45 4.57
N ILE A 97 6.82 5.46 3.40
CA ILE A 97 6.08 4.32 2.86
C ILE A 97 6.69 3.95 1.54
N VAL A 98 7.22 2.73 1.46
CA VAL A 98 7.91 2.23 0.27
C VAL A 98 7.44 0.83 -0.10
N ILE A 99 7.65 0.45 -1.36
CA ILE A 99 7.42 -0.88 -1.90
C ILE A 99 8.76 -1.45 -2.34
N ASP A 100 9.10 -2.66 -1.88
CA ASP A 100 10.38 -3.35 -2.14
C ASP A 100 11.60 -2.46 -1.87
N GLY A 101 11.50 -1.61 -0.85
CA GLY A 101 12.58 -0.78 -0.34
C GLY A 101 12.87 0.51 -1.10
N ALA A 102 12.15 0.82 -2.20
CA ALA A 102 12.42 2.01 -3.00
C ALA A 102 11.17 2.62 -3.64
N ALA A 103 10.36 1.84 -4.36
CA ALA A 103 9.25 2.37 -5.14
C ALA A 103 8.17 3.00 -4.25
N HIS A 104 7.67 4.16 -4.63
CA HIS A 104 6.52 4.81 -4.01
C HIS A 104 5.86 5.79 -4.97
N ALA A 105 4.64 6.20 -4.63
CA ALA A 105 3.96 7.29 -5.28
C ALA A 105 3.63 8.38 -4.25
N VAL A 106 3.83 9.62 -4.61
CA VAL A 106 3.46 10.77 -3.78
C VAL A 106 1.97 11.02 -3.92
N ASN A 107 1.31 11.32 -2.81
CA ASN A 107 -0.09 11.73 -2.83
C ASN A 107 -0.24 13.06 -3.60
N ALA A 108 -1.15 13.09 -4.56
CA ALA A 108 -1.48 14.29 -5.31
C ALA A 108 -2.37 15.24 -4.49
N CYS A 109 -3.24 14.70 -3.65
CA CYS A 109 -4.15 15.50 -2.83
C CYS A 109 -3.52 15.94 -1.51
N PRO A 110 -3.42 17.27 -1.22
CA PRO A 110 -2.93 17.76 0.06
C PRO A 110 -3.78 17.32 1.26
N SER A 111 -5.08 17.07 1.04
CA SER A 111 -6.00 16.53 2.06
C SER A 111 -5.85 15.00 2.20
N ARG A 112 -4.92 14.38 1.46
CA ARG A 112 -4.58 12.97 1.51
C ARG A 112 -5.79 12.05 1.26
N MET A 113 -6.54 12.34 0.21
CA MET A 113 -7.60 11.47 -0.30
C MET A 113 -7.00 10.23 -0.99
N ASP A 114 -5.75 10.34 -1.44
CA ASP A 114 -4.92 9.35 -2.10
C ASP A 114 -3.62 9.08 -1.29
N PRO A 115 -3.70 8.63 -0.02
CA PRO A 115 -2.48 8.40 0.77
C PRO A 115 -1.59 7.37 0.09
N ALA A 116 -0.27 7.46 0.29
CA ALA A 116 0.72 6.60 -0.38
C ALA A 116 0.40 5.09 -0.24
N VAL A 117 -0.17 4.66 0.88
CA VAL A 117 -0.62 3.27 1.09
C VAL A 117 -1.75 2.86 0.15
N SER A 118 -2.52 3.80 -0.38
CA SER A 118 -3.60 3.48 -1.31
C SER A 118 -3.11 2.98 -2.67
N GLN A 119 -1.84 3.22 -2.97
CA GLN A 119 -1.20 2.77 -4.21
C GLN A 119 -0.64 1.34 -4.10
N VAL A 120 -0.66 0.74 -2.90
CA VAL A 120 -0.18 -0.61 -2.66
C VAL A 120 -1.24 -1.64 -3.05
N ASN A 121 -0.89 -2.56 -3.94
CA ASN A 121 -1.76 -3.65 -4.37
C ASN A 121 -1.62 -4.84 -3.41
N MET A 122 -2.57 -5.00 -2.47
CA MET A 122 -2.50 -6.03 -1.43
C MET A 122 -2.38 -7.46 -1.96
N ASN A 123 -2.93 -7.75 -3.14
CA ASN A 123 -2.84 -9.08 -3.77
C ASN A 123 -1.41 -9.46 -4.22
N MET A 124 -0.47 -8.51 -4.20
CA MET A 124 0.96 -8.74 -4.48
C MET A 124 1.84 -8.62 -3.25
N VAL A 125 1.29 -8.22 -2.09
CA VAL A 125 2.06 -8.06 -0.86
C VAL A 125 2.21 -9.39 -0.15
N GLN A 126 3.45 -9.77 0.15
CA GLN A 126 3.80 -10.90 0.99
C GLN A 126 3.77 -10.52 2.47
N GLU A 127 4.40 -9.39 2.81
CA GLU A 127 4.46 -8.87 4.17
C GLU A 127 4.68 -7.36 4.17
N ALA A 128 4.39 -6.72 5.30
CA ALA A 128 4.86 -5.38 5.60
C ALA A 128 5.93 -5.42 6.68
N GLU A 129 7.09 -4.83 6.39
CA GLU A 129 8.15 -4.60 7.35
C GLU A 129 7.97 -3.22 7.98
N ILE A 130 7.75 -3.17 9.28
CA ILE A 130 7.55 -1.92 10.02
C ILE A 130 8.80 -1.64 10.84
N TYR A 131 9.51 -0.58 10.47
CA TYR A 131 10.67 -0.05 11.18
C TYR A 131 10.22 1.12 12.04
N LYS A 132 10.26 0.95 13.37
CA LYS A 132 9.71 1.90 14.34
C LYS A 132 10.75 2.95 14.72
N GLY A 133 10.37 4.22 14.59
CA GLY A 133 11.18 5.37 14.98
C GLY A 133 12.31 5.73 14.00
N PRO A 134 13.10 6.76 14.33
CA PRO A 134 14.11 7.34 13.44
C PRO A 134 15.45 6.58 13.49
N TYR A 135 15.43 5.25 13.57
CA TYR A 135 16.65 4.47 13.76
C TYR A 135 17.11 3.71 12.51
N HIS A 136 16.30 3.72 11.46
CA HIS A 136 16.56 3.01 10.22
C HIS A 136 16.50 3.98 9.05
N PHE A 137 17.65 4.39 8.55
CA PHE A 137 17.75 5.36 7.45
C PHE A 137 17.96 4.71 6.07
N ARG A 138 17.91 3.38 5.99
CA ARG A 138 18.12 2.65 4.73
C ARG A 138 17.12 3.04 3.63
N TYR A 139 15.86 3.31 4.00
CA TYR A 139 14.79 3.55 3.05
C TYR A 139 14.38 5.02 2.93
N GLY A 140 15.12 5.91 3.53
CA GLY A 140 14.84 7.33 3.56
C GLY A 140 14.84 7.91 4.97
N ASN A 141 14.65 9.21 5.06
CA ASN A 141 14.54 9.92 6.31
C ASN A 141 13.09 9.92 6.82
N SER A 142 12.87 9.58 8.08
CA SER A 142 11.53 9.53 8.67
C SER A 142 11.62 9.64 10.20
N PHE A 143 10.76 10.46 10.80
CA PHE A 143 10.67 10.61 12.26
C PHE A 143 9.92 9.45 12.92
N GLY A 144 8.82 9.03 12.35
CA GLY A 144 7.92 8.04 12.94
C GLY A 144 8.34 6.62 12.65
N GLY A 145 8.95 6.41 11.49
CA GLY A 145 9.37 5.09 11.02
C GLY A 145 9.11 4.86 9.54
N THR A 146 9.51 3.70 9.08
CA THR A 146 9.33 3.27 7.70
C THR A 146 8.44 2.04 7.65
N ILE A 147 7.50 2.04 6.72
CA ILE A 147 6.68 0.88 6.36
C ILE A 147 7.08 0.46 4.95
N ASN A 148 7.69 -0.72 4.84
CA ASN A 148 8.11 -1.31 3.57
C ASN A 148 7.19 -2.48 3.24
N PHE A 149 6.41 -2.35 2.17
CA PHE A 149 5.61 -3.44 1.63
C PHE A 149 6.48 -4.30 0.73
N VAL A 150 6.69 -5.54 1.13
CA VAL A 150 7.48 -6.53 0.38
C VAL A 150 6.54 -7.30 -0.53
N THR A 151 6.81 -7.32 -1.83
CA THR A 151 5.99 -8.07 -2.80
C THR A 151 6.36 -9.55 -2.80
N LEU A 152 5.48 -10.38 -3.32
CA LEU A 152 5.67 -11.83 -3.41
C LEU A 152 7.02 -12.17 -4.04
N ALA A 153 7.80 -13.01 -3.36
CA ALA A 153 9.06 -13.50 -3.89
C ALA A 153 8.81 -14.51 -5.03
N PRO A 154 9.66 -14.54 -6.08
CA PRO A 154 9.50 -15.52 -7.17
C PRO A 154 9.86 -16.92 -6.70
N GLU A 155 9.01 -17.90 -7.02
CA GLU A 155 9.27 -19.33 -6.83
C GLU A 155 9.59 -19.98 -8.18
N PHE A 156 10.87 -20.15 -8.49
CA PHE A 156 11.31 -20.84 -9.72
C PHE A 156 11.11 -22.36 -9.58
N THR A 157 10.55 -22.97 -10.61
CA THR A 157 10.22 -24.43 -10.63
C THR A 157 10.91 -25.14 -11.77
N GLU A 158 11.25 -26.41 -11.61
CA GLU A 158 11.92 -27.20 -12.67
C GLU A 158 11.05 -27.33 -13.91
N ASN A 159 9.76 -27.62 -13.70
CA ASN A 159 8.77 -27.76 -14.76
C ASN A 159 7.86 -26.54 -14.81
N LEU A 160 7.26 -26.31 -15.97
CA LEU A 160 6.25 -25.24 -16.11
C LEU A 160 5.08 -25.50 -15.16
N LYS A 161 4.81 -24.55 -14.27
CA LYS A 161 3.72 -24.60 -13.31
C LYS A 161 2.85 -23.36 -13.47
N LEU A 162 1.55 -23.57 -13.57
CA LEU A 162 0.54 -22.51 -13.53
C LEU A 162 -0.20 -22.61 -12.19
N GLY A 163 -0.26 -21.50 -11.47
CA GLY A 163 -0.99 -21.37 -10.22
C GLY A 163 -1.81 -20.07 -10.21
N GLY A 164 -2.69 -19.95 -9.23
CA GLY A 164 -3.45 -18.72 -9.08
C GLY A 164 -4.58 -18.85 -8.07
N ARG A 165 -5.29 -17.76 -7.86
CA ARG A 165 -6.49 -17.68 -7.04
C ARG A 165 -7.47 -16.66 -7.60
N ILE A 166 -8.74 -16.89 -7.33
CA ILE A 166 -9.83 -15.95 -7.54
C ILE A 166 -10.54 -15.84 -6.21
N SER A 167 -10.80 -14.63 -5.77
CA SER A 167 -11.51 -14.37 -4.52
C SER A 167 -12.62 -13.36 -4.77
N SER A 168 -13.78 -13.57 -4.13
CA SER A 168 -14.92 -12.67 -4.20
C SER A 168 -15.49 -12.44 -2.79
N GLY A 169 -15.92 -11.23 -2.53
CA GLY A 169 -16.56 -10.84 -1.29
C GLY A 169 -17.73 -9.89 -1.51
N TYR A 170 -18.73 -9.98 -0.64
CA TYR A 170 -19.86 -9.08 -0.63
C TYR A 170 -20.20 -8.63 0.79
N GLU A 171 -20.44 -7.33 0.94
CA GLU A 171 -20.94 -6.71 2.18
C GLU A 171 -22.31 -6.09 1.88
N SER A 172 -23.33 -6.46 2.65
CA SER A 172 -24.72 -6.04 2.38
C SER A 172 -24.97 -4.56 2.66
N ASN A 173 -24.33 -3.99 3.69
CA ASN A 173 -24.46 -2.56 3.95
C ASN A 173 -23.56 -1.75 3.02
N GLY A 174 -24.18 -1.05 2.05
CA GLY A 174 -23.48 -0.35 0.98
C GLY A 174 -23.21 -1.20 -0.25
N ASN A 175 -23.79 -2.42 -0.35
CA ASN A 175 -23.67 -3.30 -1.52
C ASN A 175 -22.23 -3.41 -2.04
N VAL A 176 -21.26 -3.64 -1.14
CA VAL A 176 -19.85 -3.62 -1.52
C VAL A 176 -19.46 -4.96 -2.12
N PHE A 177 -19.10 -4.95 -3.39
CA PHE A 177 -18.50 -6.08 -4.11
C PHE A 177 -16.99 -5.92 -4.17
N ARG A 178 -16.28 -7.00 -3.84
CA ARG A 178 -14.81 -7.10 -3.97
C ARG A 178 -14.47 -8.37 -4.72
N ASN A 179 -13.64 -8.20 -5.74
CA ASN A 179 -13.14 -9.32 -6.54
C ASN A 179 -11.63 -9.18 -6.70
N GLU A 180 -10.94 -10.29 -6.70
CA GLU A 180 -9.49 -10.36 -6.84
C GLU A 180 -9.13 -11.54 -7.74
N LEU A 181 -8.16 -11.32 -8.60
CA LEU A 181 -7.51 -12.31 -9.45
C LEU A 181 -6.00 -12.23 -9.24
N PHE A 182 -5.38 -13.39 -9.06
CA PHE A 182 -3.93 -13.57 -9.13
C PHE A 182 -3.64 -14.82 -9.96
N SER A 183 -2.67 -14.75 -10.85
CA SER A 183 -2.18 -15.87 -11.64
C SER A 183 -0.65 -15.82 -11.72
N GLN A 184 0.01 -16.94 -11.54
CA GLN A 184 1.46 -17.08 -11.62
C GLN A 184 1.84 -18.21 -12.57
N LEU A 185 2.73 -17.89 -13.49
CA LEU A 185 3.42 -18.86 -14.35
C LEU A 185 4.86 -18.97 -13.88
N SER A 186 5.28 -20.17 -13.46
CA SER A 186 6.62 -20.43 -12.96
C SER A 186 7.37 -21.44 -13.84
N HIS A 187 8.63 -21.16 -14.08
CA HIS A 187 9.59 -22.05 -14.76
C HIS A 187 11.00 -21.83 -14.21
N GLN A 188 12.00 -22.57 -14.68
CA GLN A 188 13.39 -22.53 -14.17
C GLN A 188 14.02 -21.12 -14.18
N LYS A 189 13.72 -20.29 -15.18
CA LYS A 189 14.33 -18.97 -15.39
C LYS A 189 13.34 -17.83 -15.36
N ILE A 190 12.03 -18.10 -15.36
CA ILE A 190 11.00 -17.07 -15.47
C ILE A 190 9.89 -17.40 -14.47
N VAL A 191 9.51 -16.38 -13.69
CA VAL A 191 8.26 -16.37 -12.94
C VAL A 191 7.50 -15.12 -13.36
N TRP A 192 6.28 -15.33 -13.85
CA TRP A 192 5.43 -14.25 -14.36
C TRP A 192 4.12 -14.22 -13.61
N ASP A 193 3.85 -13.07 -12.96
CA ASP A 193 2.64 -12.82 -12.19
C ASP A 193 1.72 -11.86 -12.94
N LEU A 194 0.43 -12.16 -12.97
CA LEU A 194 -0.66 -11.28 -13.35
C LEU A 194 -1.59 -11.11 -12.16
N PHE A 195 -1.99 -9.89 -11.88
CA PHE A 195 -2.87 -9.60 -10.77
C PHE A 195 -3.83 -8.47 -11.07
N GLY A 196 -4.98 -8.50 -10.43
CA GLY A 196 -5.96 -7.45 -10.54
C GLY A 196 -7.01 -7.55 -9.44
N SER A 197 -7.67 -6.44 -9.18
CA SER A 197 -8.82 -6.38 -8.29
C SER A 197 -9.82 -5.34 -8.75
N TYR A 198 -11.06 -5.57 -8.40
CA TYR A 198 -12.18 -4.67 -8.66
C TYR A 198 -13.04 -4.57 -7.42
N GLN A 199 -13.37 -3.35 -7.03
CA GLN A 199 -14.25 -3.06 -5.90
C GLN A 199 -15.22 -1.96 -6.27
N LYS A 200 -16.46 -2.17 -5.90
CA LYS A 200 -17.52 -1.16 -6.00
C LYS A 200 -18.38 -1.20 -4.75
N GLY A 201 -18.72 -0.04 -4.24
CA GLY A 201 -19.67 0.10 -3.13
C GLY A 201 -20.59 1.28 -3.35
N ASP A 202 -21.81 1.15 -2.90
CA ASP A 202 -22.80 2.22 -2.79
C ASP A 202 -22.69 2.91 -1.42
N ARG A 203 -23.54 3.88 -1.14
CA ARG A 203 -23.63 4.50 0.18
C ARG A 203 -24.10 3.49 1.22
N TYR A 204 -23.40 3.42 2.35
CA TYR A 204 -23.85 2.61 3.47
C TYR A 204 -24.83 3.38 4.36
N LYS A 205 -25.59 2.66 5.18
CA LYS A 205 -26.47 3.25 6.21
C LYS A 205 -25.80 3.15 7.58
N ASP A 206 -25.89 4.22 8.34
CA ASP A 206 -25.41 4.26 9.71
C ASP A 206 -26.39 3.54 10.69
N GLY A 207 -26.08 3.60 11.99
CA GLY A 207 -26.91 2.96 13.02
C GLY A 207 -28.32 3.54 13.17
N ASN A 208 -28.59 4.74 12.65
CA ASN A 208 -29.90 5.38 12.61
C ASN A 208 -30.66 5.08 11.33
N GLY A 209 -30.02 4.46 10.35
CA GLY A 209 -30.58 4.17 9.03
C GLY A 209 -30.35 5.29 8.00
N ASP A 210 -29.62 6.34 8.35
CA ASP A 210 -29.31 7.44 7.45
C ASP A 210 -28.20 7.06 6.45
N GLU A 211 -28.34 7.50 5.19
CA GLU A 211 -27.34 7.26 4.16
C GLU A 211 -26.10 8.13 4.40
N VAL A 212 -24.94 7.47 4.42
CA VAL A 212 -23.63 8.14 4.52
C VAL A 212 -22.98 8.20 3.15
N ARG A 213 -22.50 9.37 2.75
CA ARG A 213 -21.73 9.57 1.51
C ARG A 213 -20.44 8.74 1.57
N SER A 214 -20.43 7.62 0.84
CA SER A 214 -19.38 6.60 0.93
C SER A 214 -19.26 5.73 -0.31
N ALA A 215 -19.98 6.07 -1.38
CA ALA A 215 -19.91 5.35 -2.65
C ALA A 215 -18.50 5.44 -3.24
N PHE A 216 -18.07 4.37 -3.89
CA PHE A 216 -16.75 4.32 -4.53
C PHE A 216 -16.70 3.25 -5.63
N LEU A 217 -15.85 3.49 -6.60
CA LEU A 217 -15.38 2.50 -7.55
C LEU A 217 -13.85 2.51 -7.55
N ARG A 218 -13.24 1.33 -7.39
CA ARG A 218 -11.80 1.18 -7.46
C ARG A 218 -11.40 -0.11 -8.15
N TYR A 219 -10.34 -0.05 -8.93
CA TYR A 219 -9.73 -1.23 -9.53
C TYR A 219 -8.21 -1.05 -9.64
N ASN A 220 -7.51 -2.16 -9.59
CA ASN A 220 -6.09 -2.22 -9.90
C ASN A 220 -5.82 -3.39 -10.82
N MET A 221 -4.75 -3.28 -11.57
CA MET A 221 -4.19 -4.38 -12.34
C MET A 221 -2.69 -4.19 -12.49
N GLY A 222 -1.99 -5.28 -12.69
CA GLY A 222 -0.56 -5.22 -12.95
C GLY A 222 0.04 -6.57 -13.32
N THR A 223 1.31 -6.51 -13.61
CA THR A 223 2.11 -7.67 -13.96
C THR A 223 3.51 -7.53 -13.38
N LYS A 224 4.11 -8.65 -13.00
CA LYS A 224 5.47 -8.74 -12.48
C LYS A 224 6.19 -9.91 -13.14
N GLY A 225 7.27 -9.62 -13.82
CA GLY A 225 8.16 -10.62 -14.42
C GLY A 225 9.47 -10.71 -13.66
N ASN A 226 9.85 -11.91 -13.26
CA ASN A 226 11.13 -12.21 -12.62
C ASN A 226 11.95 -13.09 -13.54
N PHE A 227 13.17 -12.64 -13.85
CA PHE A 227 14.09 -13.31 -14.78
C PHE A 227 15.34 -13.73 -14.04
N LYS A 228 15.54 -15.04 -13.91
CA LYS A 228 16.71 -15.65 -13.29
C LYS A 228 17.78 -15.88 -14.36
N TRP A 229 18.81 -15.04 -14.37
CA TRP A 229 19.96 -15.18 -15.28
C TRP A 229 20.81 -16.39 -14.89
N ASN A 230 21.05 -16.51 -13.60
CA ASN A 230 21.69 -17.65 -12.94
C ASN A 230 21.24 -17.70 -11.48
N ASP A 231 21.77 -18.61 -10.67
CA ASP A 231 21.37 -18.79 -9.26
C ASP A 231 21.68 -17.56 -8.37
N GLN A 232 22.49 -16.64 -8.84
CA GLN A 232 22.94 -15.47 -8.09
C GLN A 232 22.35 -14.16 -8.61
N ASN A 233 21.74 -14.16 -9.80
CA ASN A 233 21.29 -12.92 -10.46
C ASN A 233 19.83 -13.04 -10.90
N VAL A 234 18.99 -12.18 -10.34
CA VAL A 234 17.57 -12.08 -10.66
C VAL A 234 17.21 -10.63 -10.99
N THR A 235 16.53 -10.42 -12.11
CA THR A 235 15.94 -9.15 -12.51
C THR A 235 14.43 -9.24 -12.40
N THR A 236 13.82 -8.26 -11.76
CA THR A 236 12.37 -8.11 -11.62
C THR A 236 11.92 -6.85 -12.35
N LEU A 237 10.90 -6.98 -13.19
CA LEU A 237 10.17 -5.88 -13.81
C LEU A 237 8.73 -5.92 -13.32
N GLN A 238 8.20 -4.81 -12.85
CA GLN A 238 6.82 -4.69 -12.42
C GLN A 238 6.17 -3.44 -13.02
N ILE A 239 4.95 -3.61 -13.49
CA ILE A 239 4.10 -2.53 -13.98
C ILE A 239 2.74 -2.72 -13.34
N ASN A 240 2.21 -1.67 -12.73
CA ASN A 240 0.87 -1.72 -12.17
C ASN A 240 0.17 -0.36 -12.25
N THR A 241 -1.16 -0.41 -12.26
CA THR A 241 -2.02 0.76 -12.15
C THR A 241 -3.03 0.58 -11.03
N ASN A 242 -3.31 1.67 -10.35
CA ASN A 242 -4.41 1.81 -9.40
C ASN A 242 -5.32 2.91 -9.88
N GLN A 243 -6.63 2.67 -9.86
CA GLN A 243 -7.62 3.63 -10.30
C GLN A 243 -8.78 3.72 -9.33
N GLY A 244 -9.11 4.94 -8.91
CA GLY A 244 -10.30 5.29 -8.16
C GLY A 244 -11.21 6.17 -9.00
N ARG A 245 -12.52 6.01 -8.86
CA ARG A 245 -13.52 6.87 -9.52
C ARG A 245 -14.72 7.09 -8.61
N ASP A 246 -15.28 8.29 -8.71
CA ASP A 246 -16.51 8.64 -8.03
C ASP A 246 -16.52 8.25 -6.54
N VAL A 247 -15.42 8.60 -5.84
CA VAL A 247 -15.28 8.28 -4.42
C VAL A 247 -15.84 9.43 -3.59
N GLU A 248 -16.86 9.15 -2.80
CA GLU A 248 -17.46 10.09 -1.88
C GLU A 248 -16.75 10.09 -0.52
N PHE A 249 -16.49 11.29 -0.01
CA PHE A 249 -15.85 11.49 1.29
C PHE A 249 -16.82 12.16 2.27
N ALA A 250 -17.30 11.39 3.26
CA ALA A 250 -18.26 11.90 4.23
C ALA A 250 -17.74 13.11 5.04
N ALA A 251 -16.44 13.16 5.32
CA ALA A 251 -15.80 14.14 6.16
C ALA A 251 -15.14 15.31 5.37
N LEU A 252 -15.25 15.34 4.05
CA LEU A 252 -14.59 16.33 3.20
C LEU A 252 -15.60 17.07 2.32
N ASN A 253 -15.28 18.31 1.98
CA ASN A 253 -16.11 19.14 1.12
C ASN A 253 -15.93 18.86 -0.38
N MET A 254 -15.02 17.96 -0.74
CA MET A 254 -14.73 17.56 -2.09
C MET A 254 -14.73 16.05 -2.21
N ASP A 255 -15.14 15.57 -3.35
CA ASP A 255 -15.12 14.14 -3.74
C ASP A 255 -14.04 13.89 -4.77
N LEU A 256 -13.55 12.66 -4.81
CA LEU A 256 -12.67 12.20 -5.86
C LEU A 256 -13.50 11.98 -7.15
N ILE A 257 -13.15 12.66 -8.22
CA ILE A 257 -13.72 12.42 -9.54
C ILE A 257 -13.02 11.22 -10.16
N TYR A 258 -11.69 11.27 -10.19
CA TYR A 258 -10.83 10.14 -10.53
C TYR A 258 -9.44 10.26 -9.90
N ASP A 259 -8.83 9.12 -9.72
CA ASP A 259 -7.42 8.94 -9.37
C ASP A 259 -6.85 7.84 -10.26
N LYS A 260 -5.82 8.16 -11.02
CA LYS A 260 -5.16 7.23 -11.94
C LYS A 260 -3.67 7.22 -11.64
N THR A 261 -3.23 6.15 -11.03
CA THR A 261 -1.82 5.95 -10.73
C THR A 261 -1.23 4.87 -11.62
N TRP A 262 -0.07 5.15 -12.18
CA TRP A 262 0.80 4.18 -12.86
C TRP A 262 2.11 4.09 -12.13
N MET A 263 2.59 2.86 -11.92
CA MET A 263 3.87 2.58 -11.28
C MET A 263 4.66 1.58 -12.11
N PHE A 264 5.94 1.88 -12.30
CA PHE A 264 6.92 1.05 -13.00
C PHE A 264 8.10 0.82 -12.05
N GLN A 265 8.58 -0.41 -11.97
CA GLN A 265 9.73 -0.75 -11.15
C GLN A 265 10.63 -1.74 -11.88
N LEU A 266 11.93 -1.47 -11.84
CA LEU A 266 13.00 -2.38 -12.23
C LEU A 266 13.87 -2.65 -11.01
N LYS A 267 14.04 -3.92 -10.66
CA LYS A 267 14.93 -4.36 -9.59
C LYS A 267 15.90 -5.39 -10.12
N HIS A 268 17.16 -5.30 -9.71
CA HIS A 268 18.16 -6.33 -9.99
C HIS A 268 18.89 -6.69 -8.70
N LEU A 269 18.82 -7.95 -8.33
CA LEU A 269 19.52 -8.51 -7.19
C LEU A 269 20.67 -9.38 -7.71
N ALA A 270 21.90 -9.01 -7.33
CA ALA A 270 23.08 -9.82 -7.54
C ALA A 270 23.59 -10.32 -6.20
N GLU A 271 23.64 -11.64 -6.01
CA GLU A 271 24.18 -12.29 -4.81
C GLU A 271 25.62 -12.69 -5.04
N PHE A 272 26.45 -12.63 -4.01
CA PHE A 272 27.88 -12.94 -4.10
C PHE A 272 28.27 -13.99 -3.07
N ASN A 273 28.98 -15.01 -3.53
CA ASN A 273 29.53 -16.04 -2.66
C ASN A 273 30.91 -15.64 -2.08
N GLN A 274 31.06 -14.33 -1.78
CA GLN A 274 32.32 -13.78 -1.24
C GLN A 274 32.27 -13.73 0.29
N LYS A 275 33.46 -13.62 0.89
CA LYS A 275 33.61 -13.61 2.35
C LYS A 275 32.78 -12.49 2.99
N TYR A 276 32.83 -11.29 2.45
CA TYR A 276 32.22 -10.10 3.05
C TYR A 276 31.01 -9.59 2.26
N LEU A 277 31.15 -9.29 0.98
CA LEU A 277 30.06 -8.80 0.12
C LEU A 277 29.07 -9.93 -0.14
N LYS A 278 27.81 -9.70 0.21
CA LYS A 278 26.74 -10.69 0.10
C LYS A 278 25.79 -10.42 -1.03
N HIS A 279 25.33 -9.18 -1.19
CA HIS A 279 24.54 -8.81 -2.35
C HIS A 279 24.69 -7.33 -2.73
N LEU A 280 24.36 -7.07 -3.97
CA LEU A 280 24.12 -5.76 -4.54
C LEU A 280 22.66 -5.73 -5.01
N ASP A 281 21.88 -4.77 -4.54
CA ASP A 281 20.47 -4.55 -4.88
C ASP A 281 20.36 -3.21 -5.60
N PHE A 282 20.03 -3.24 -6.88
CA PHE A 282 19.68 -2.07 -7.67
C PHE A 282 18.16 -2.02 -7.84
N ASN A 283 17.58 -0.85 -7.60
CA ASN A 283 16.16 -0.61 -7.76
C ASN A 283 15.95 0.75 -8.41
N SER A 284 15.15 0.80 -9.48
CA SER A 284 14.69 2.06 -10.07
C SER A 284 13.19 2.01 -10.26
N TYR A 285 12.54 3.16 -10.16
CA TYR A 285 11.09 3.26 -10.24
C TYR A 285 10.65 4.58 -10.85
N TYR A 286 9.46 4.54 -11.40
CA TYR A 286 8.72 5.70 -11.89
C TYR A 286 7.26 5.56 -11.49
N SER A 287 6.65 6.61 -10.98
CA SER A 287 5.22 6.67 -10.74
C SER A 287 4.65 7.99 -11.26
N PHE A 288 3.42 7.90 -11.77
CA PHE A 288 2.66 9.05 -12.24
C PHE A 288 1.24 8.96 -11.68
N VAL A 289 0.77 10.05 -11.09
CA VAL A 289 -0.58 10.18 -10.54
C VAL A 289 -1.28 11.31 -11.26
N ASP A 290 -2.45 11.01 -11.85
CA ASP A 290 -3.39 11.97 -12.42
C ASP A 290 -4.67 11.93 -11.57
N HIS A 291 -4.89 12.99 -10.79
CA HIS A 291 -5.87 13.05 -9.72
C HIS A 291 -6.79 14.26 -9.91
N SER A 292 -8.10 14.02 -9.92
CA SER A 292 -9.11 15.07 -10.01
C SER A 292 -10.10 14.97 -8.86
N MET A 293 -10.35 16.08 -8.22
CA MET A 293 -11.34 16.21 -7.16
C MET A 293 -12.24 17.42 -7.39
N GLY A 294 -13.44 17.38 -6.86
CA GLY A 294 -14.38 18.49 -7.00
C GLY A 294 -15.41 18.54 -5.89
N THR A 295 -16.01 19.72 -5.70
CA THR A 295 -17.19 19.83 -4.85
C THR A 295 -18.31 18.91 -5.37
N PRO A 296 -19.23 18.44 -4.50
CA PRO A 296 -20.32 17.56 -4.94
C PRO A 296 -21.15 18.12 -6.11
N ASP A 297 -21.33 19.46 -6.15
CA ASP A 297 -22.02 20.19 -7.21
C ASP A 297 -21.11 20.52 -8.42
N ARG A 298 -19.84 20.11 -8.38
CA ARG A 298 -18.83 20.36 -9.44
C ARG A 298 -18.57 21.84 -9.77
N LYS A 299 -18.96 22.76 -8.88
CA LYS A 299 -18.65 24.18 -9.07
C LYS A 299 -17.16 24.50 -8.91
N MET A 300 -16.42 23.69 -8.17
CA MET A 300 -14.97 23.75 -8.09
C MET A 300 -14.39 22.38 -8.41
N VAL A 301 -13.43 22.35 -9.33
CA VAL A 301 -12.65 21.18 -9.69
C VAL A 301 -11.17 21.51 -9.52
N SER A 302 -10.41 20.58 -9.00
CA SER A 302 -8.98 20.68 -8.77
C SER A 302 -8.30 19.46 -9.37
N ASP A 303 -7.56 19.67 -10.44
CA ASP A 303 -6.77 18.64 -11.12
C ASP A 303 -5.32 18.73 -10.66
N VAL A 304 -4.75 17.61 -10.26
CA VAL A 304 -3.39 17.52 -9.78
C VAL A 304 -2.68 16.39 -10.51
N GLN A 305 -1.50 16.69 -11.02
CA GLN A 305 -0.59 15.70 -11.54
C GLN A 305 0.65 15.65 -10.66
N SER A 306 1.06 14.44 -10.27
CA SER A 306 2.34 14.24 -9.59
C SER A 306 3.16 13.16 -10.25
N THR A 307 4.48 13.37 -10.26
CA THR A 307 5.45 12.46 -10.83
C THR A 307 6.52 12.17 -9.79
N THR A 308 6.83 10.90 -9.59
CA THR A 308 7.92 10.48 -8.73
C THR A 308 8.78 9.47 -9.47
N TYR A 309 10.08 9.66 -9.46
CA TYR A 309 11.02 8.67 -9.99
C TYR A 309 12.31 8.67 -9.19
N GLY A 310 12.99 7.54 -9.24
CA GLY A 310 14.24 7.42 -8.52
C GLY A 310 14.99 6.14 -8.84
N ALA A 311 16.19 6.09 -8.27
CA ALA A 311 17.05 4.90 -8.32
C ALA A 311 17.77 4.73 -6.99
N ARG A 312 18.00 3.48 -6.61
CA ARG A 312 18.67 3.11 -5.38
C ARG A 312 19.63 1.96 -5.63
N LEU A 313 20.84 2.09 -5.11
CA LEU A 313 21.85 1.03 -5.14
C LEU A 313 22.28 0.75 -3.70
N GLU A 314 22.10 -0.49 -3.26
CA GLU A 314 22.49 -0.93 -1.92
C GLU A 314 23.44 -2.12 -1.99
N SER A 315 24.49 -2.07 -1.18
CA SER A 315 25.40 -3.19 -0.94
C SER A 315 25.22 -3.72 0.48
N LYS A 316 25.21 -5.05 0.63
CA LYS A 316 25.18 -5.74 1.93
C LYS A 316 26.46 -6.47 2.16
N PHE A 317 27.08 -6.21 3.30
CA PHE A 317 28.27 -6.91 3.79
C PHE A 317 27.93 -7.71 5.03
N ALA A 318 28.55 -8.88 5.20
CA ALA A 318 28.45 -9.70 6.40
C ALA A 318 29.83 -9.86 7.06
N PHE A 319 29.89 -9.61 8.36
CA PHE A 319 31.09 -9.74 9.21
C PHE A 319 30.74 -10.66 10.38
N GLY A 320 30.88 -11.97 10.18
CA GLY A 320 30.43 -12.96 11.16
C GLY A 320 28.92 -12.87 11.37
N LYS A 321 28.50 -12.48 12.60
CA LYS A 321 27.09 -12.28 12.96
C LYS A 321 26.52 -10.91 12.54
N ASN A 322 27.43 -9.97 12.24
CA ASN A 322 27.05 -8.58 12.01
C ASN A 322 26.82 -8.32 10.52
N THR A 323 25.97 -7.35 10.24
CA THR A 323 25.63 -6.95 8.87
C THR A 323 25.84 -5.45 8.70
N PHE A 324 26.41 -5.07 7.57
CA PHE A 324 26.57 -3.68 7.19
C PHE A 324 25.89 -3.44 5.83
N TYR A 325 25.07 -2.41 5.77
CA TYR A 325 24.44 -1.93 4.56
C TYR A 325 24.98 -0.56 4.25
N THR A 326 25.28 -0.30 3.00
CA THR A 326 25.63 1.03 2.49
C THR A 326 25.05 1.22 1.11
N GLY A 327 24.69 2.43 0.76
CA GLY A 327 24.14 2.70 -0.56
C GLY A 327 23.91 4.16 -0.84
N LEU A 328 23.51 4.40 -2.09
CA LEU A 328 23.10 5.68 -2.62
C LEU A 328 21.69 5.59 -3.14
N ASP A 329 20.93 6.64 -2.99
CA ASP A 329 19.63 6.80 -3.64
C ASP A 329 19.46 8.21 -4.22
N TYR A 330 18.69 8.26 -5.28
CA TYR A 330 18.21 9.48 -5.90
C TYR A 330 16.68 9.40 -6.00
N LYS A 331 16.01 10.51 -5.68
CA LYS A 331 14.58 10.65 -5.78
C LYS A 331 14.22 12.03 -6.31
N HIS A 332 13.31 12.05 -7.28
CA HIS A 332 12.61 13.23 -7.74
C HIS A 332 11.13 13.13 -7.42
N GLU A 333 10.56 14.18 -6.88
CA GLU A 333 9.12 14.33 -6.65
C GLU A 333 8.67 15.66 -7.23
N GLY A 334 7.66 15.65 -8.10
CA GLY A 334 7.08 16.83 -8.71
C GLY A 334 5.57 16.82 -8.64
N ALA A 335 4.94 17.99 -8.47
CA ALA A 335 3.49 18.14 -8.48
C ALA A 335 3.05 19.50 -9.01
N GLU A 336 2.01 19.46 -9.85
CA GLU A 336 1.32 20.63 -10.37
C GLU A 336 -0.19 20.53 -10.09
N ASN A 337 -0.80 21.65 -9.74
CA ASN A 337 -2.25 21.75 -9.49
C ASN A 337 -2.88 22.85 -10.32
N ILE A 338 -3.96 22.51 -11.01
CA ILE A 338 -4.81 23.45 -11.72
C ILE A 338 -6.20 23.40 -11.09
N ARG A 339 -6.71 24.55 -10.66
CA ARG A 339 -8.04 24.70 -10.10
C ARG A 339 -8.95 25.44 -11.09
N MET A 340 -10.16 24.90 -11.30
CA MET A 340 -11.19 25.52 -12.13
C MET A 340 -12.43 25.82 -11.30
N ILE A 341 -12.98 27.02 -11.44
CA ILE A 341 -14.18 27.47 -10.72
C ILE A 341 -15.25 27.88 -11.74
N MET A 342 -16.46 27.33 -11.57
CA MET A 342 -17.62 27.68 -12.38
C MET A 342 -18.20 29.06 -11.96
N PRO A 343 -18.84 29.83 -12.87
CA PRO A 343 -19.21 29.41 -14.24
C PRO A 343 -18.14 29.67 -15.30
N ALA A 344 -17.06 30.35 -14.96
CA ALA A 344 -16.11 30.85 -15.96
C ALA A 344 -15.19 29.75 -16.51
N MET A 345 -15.09 28.57 -15.84
CA MET A 345 -14.14 27.49 -16.20
C MET A 345 -12.71 28.00 -16.45
N MET A 346 -12.34 29.11 -15.80
CA MET A 346 -11.01 29.69 -15.95
C MET A 346 -10.04 28.99 -15.02
N PRO A 347 -8.88 28.57 -15.53
CA PRO A 347 -7.85 27.99 -14.68
C PRO A 347 -7.31 29.07 -13.71
N MET A 348 -7.29 28.74 -12.43
CA MET A 348 -6.74 29.58 -11.37
C MET A 348 -5.54 28.91 -10.77
N ARG A 349 -4.41 29.62 -10.69
CA ARG A 349 -3.22 29.17 -9.97
C ARG A 349 -3.14 29.75 -8.57
N ASP A 350 -3.79 30.88 -8.31
CA ASP A 350 -3.83 31.49 -6.99
C ASP A 350 -4.62 30.60 -6.02
N GLY A 351 -4.02 30.30 -4.86
CA GLY A 351 -4.59 29.39 -3.87
C GLY A 351 -4.54 27.90 -4.23
N THR A 352 -3.79 27.50 -5.26
CA THR A 352 -3.50 26.09 -5.54
C THR A 352 -2.48 25.55 -4.54
N SER A 353 -2.56 24.24 -4.28
CA SER A 353 -1.69 23.60 -3.29
C SER A 353 -0.30 23.30 -3.83
N TRP A 354 -0.19 22.99 -5.13
CA TRP A 354 1.05 22.70 -5.81
C TRP A 354 1.28 23.70 -6.94
N GLN A 355 2.42 24.38 -6.92
CA GLN A 355 2.71 25.50 -7.82
C GLN A 355 3.77 25.12 -8.85
N ASP A 356 3.57 23.98 -9.55
CA ASP A 356 4.57 23.33 -10.38
C ASP A 356 5.88 23.17 -9.59
N SER A 357 5.75 22.48 -8.47
CA SER A 357 6.82 22.35 -7.48
C SER A 357 7.52 21.02 -7.62
N SER A 358 8.82 20.98 -7.39
CA SER A 358 9.59 19.74 -7.38
C SER A 358 10.65 19.73 -6.29
N ILE A 359 11.05 18.53 -5.88
CA ILE A 359 12.17 18.29 -4.97
C ILE A 359 13.03 17.19 -5.56
N ASP A 360 14.31 17.45 -5.69
CA ASP A 360 15.35 16.47 -5.99
C ASP A 360 16.12 16.14 -4.73
N GLN A 361 16.31 14.86 -4.47
CA GLN A 361 17.04 14.37 -3.31
C GLN A 361 18.10 13.37 -3.73
N ILE A 362 19.33 13.53 -3.22
CA ILE A 362 20.39 12.53 -3.29
C ILE A 362 20.76 12.16 -1.87
N GLY A 363 20.71 10.86 -1.55
CA GLY A 363 20.99 10.32 -0.22
C GLY A 363 22.14 9.33 -0.24
N TRP A 364 23.02 9.42 0.75
CA TRP A 364 23.98 8.37 1.09
C TRP A 364 23.64 7.82 2.47
N PHE A 365 23.46 6.51 2.57
CA PHE A 365 23.08 5.85 3.81
C PHE A 365 24.04 4.73 4.19
N ASN A 366 24.14 4.51 5.49
CA ASN A 366 24.89 3.44 6.10
C ASN A 366 24.09 2.90 7.30
N GLU A 367 24.05 1.58 7.45
CA GLU A 367 23.43 0.95 8.59
C GLU A 367 24.28 -0.25 9.03
N TYR A 368 24.73 -0.25 10.28
CA TYR A 368 25.45 -1.35 10.88
C TYR A 368 24.58 -2.05 11.95
N GLN A 369 24.37 -3.34 11.74
CA GLN A 369 23.58 -4.20 12.63
C GLN A 369 24.51 -5.13 13.39
N MET A 370 24.68 -4.90 14.68
CA MET A 370 25.45 -5.74 15.59
C MET A 370 24.52 -6.72 16.31
N ASN A 371 24.76 -8.01 16.13
CA ASN A 371 23.98 -9.07 16.74
C ASN A 371 24.75 -9.71 17.90
N PHE A 372 24.25 -9.54 19.11
CA PHE A 372 24.74 -10.18 20.31
C PHE A 372 23.86 -11.40 20.64
N LYS A 373 24.24 -12.19 21.68
CA LYS A 373 23.49 -13.40 22.04
C LYS A 373 22.01 -13.11 22.34
N ASN A 374 21.73 -12.02 23.09
CA ASN A 374 20.40 -11.69 23.59
C ASN A 374 19.93 -10.26 23.18
N SER A 375 20.68 -9.58 22.31
CA SER A 375 20.37 -8.21 21.93
C SER A 375 20.87 -7.91 20.51
N LYS A 376 20.27 -6.91 19.89
CA LYS A 376 20.67 -6.36 18.60
C LYS A 376 20.82 -4.85 18.75
N LEU A 377 21.96 -4.34 18.30
CA LEU A 377 22.20 -2.89 18.19
C LEU A 377 22.21 -2.52 16.71
N VAL A 378 21.49 -1.47 16.36
CA VAL A 378 21.47 -0.89 15.03
C VAL A 378 21.97 0.53 15.13
N ALA A 379 23.01 0.85 14.34
CA ALA A 379 23.51 2.20 14.16
C ALA A 379 23.36 2.61 12.70
N SER A 380 22.71 3.74 12.46
CA SER A 380 22.46 4.25 11.11
C SER A 380 22.95 5.68 10.97
N LEU A 381 23.48 5.99 9.77
CA LEU A 381 23.87 7.32 9.37
C LEU A 381 23.34 7.58 7.95
N ARG A 382 22.73 8.74 7.74
CA ARG A 382 22.30 9.18 6.42
C ARG A 382 22.66 10.64 6.20
N LEU A 383 23.11 10.96 5.00
CA LEU A 383 23.36 12.31 4.53
C LEU A 383 22.51 12.54 3.28
N ASP A 384 21.69 13.57 3.29
CA ASP A 384 20.84 13.96 2.17
C ASP A 384 21.18 15.36 1.68
N TYR A 385 21.27 15.50 0.37
CA TYR A 385 21.23 16.78 -0.31
C TYR A 385 19.87 16.91 -1.01
N ASN A 386 19.17 18.00 -0.68
CA ASN A 386 17.84 18.28 -1.24
C ASN A 386 17.87 19.61 -1.98
N LYS A 387 17.22 19.65 -3.16
CA LYS A 387 17.00 20.85 -3.93
C LYS A 387 15.53 20.95 -4.28
N GLY A 388 14.86 21.99 -3.76
CA GLY A 388 13.48 22.33 -4.12
C GLY A 388 13.44 23.38 -5.23
N ASP A 389 12.42 23.30 -6.08
CA ASP A 389 12.10 24.30 -7.11
C ASP A 389 10.59 24.49 -7.21
N ALA A 390 10.15 25.70 -7.60
CA ALA A 390 8.74 26.00 -7.86
C ALA A 390 8.65 26.99 -9.03
N LYS A 391 8.15 26.51 -10.17
CA LYS A 391 8.19 27.27 -11.44
C LYS A 391 7.01 28.20 -11.63
N ALA A 392 5.85 27.90 -11.03
CA ALA A 392 4.61 28.61 -11.24
C ALA A 392 4.07 29.25 -9.96
N LEU A 393 4.92 30.04 -9.27
CA LEU A 393 4.55 30.71 -8.04
C LEU A 393 3.38 31.70 -8.24
N SER A 394 2.33 31.54 -7.44
CA SER A 394 1.22 32.49 -7.40
C SER A 394 1.64 33.84 -6.81
N ASN A 395 0.92 34.92 -7.14
CA ASN A 395 1.18 36.24 -6.59
C ASN A 395 1.04 36.26 -5.05
N LEU A 396 0.08 35.52 -4.52
CA LEU A 396 -0.10 35.39 -3.08
C LEU A 396 1.13 34.72 -2.43
N PHE A 397 1.66 33.66 -3.01
CA PHE A 397 2.84 32.99 -2.49
C PHE A 397 4.07 33.91 -2.52
N LYS A 398 4.29 34.63 -3.62
CA LYS A 398 5.39 35.61 -3.74
C LYS A 398 5.28 36.71 -2.71
N THR A 399 4.07 37.17 -2.42
CA THR A 399 3.84 38.23 -1.40
C THR A 399 4.17 37.72 0.00
N LEU A 400 3.84 36.47 0.32
CA LEU A 400 4.02 35.90 1.67
C LEU A 400 5.43 35.38 1.93
N TYR A 401 6.07 34.81 0.91
CA TYR A 401 7.31 34.02 1.05
C TYR A 401 8.46 34.48 0.14
N GLY A 402 8.27 35.50 -0.68
CA GLY A 402 9.25 35.96 -1.66
C GLY A 402 9.24 35.14 -2.93
N ASP A 403 10.22 35.37 -3.80
CA ASP A 403 10.33 34.73 -5.11
C ASP A 403 10.83 33.27 -5.08
N GLY A 404 10.90 32.66 -3.90
CA GLY A 404 11.24 31.24 -3.76
C GLY A 404 12.71 30.90 -4.10
N LYS A 405 13.61 31.89 -4.03
CA LYS A 405 15.05 31.71 -4.25
C LYS A 405 15.82 31.64 -2.95
#